data_f8c51221653546501d5bcda69b8a210a
#
_entry.id   f8c51221653546501d5bcda69b8a210a
#
_cell.length_a   1.000
_cell.length_b   1.000
_cell.length_c   1.000
_cell.angle_alpha   90.00
_cell.angle_beta   90.00
_cell.angle_gamma   90.00
#
_symmetry.space_group_name_H-M   'P 1'
#
loop_
_entity.id
_entity.type
_entity.pdbx_description
1 polymer ?
#
loop_
_entity_poly.entity_id
_entity_poly.type
_entity_poly.pdbx_seq_one_letter_code
_entity_poly.pdbx_strand_id
1 'polypeptide(L)'
;MNADNPSVPGAAASRPWWKVVLLLLGGFLLFMLLYGLLQSAFFLTDGRSVLNVAAGFICGAAILAVYSLMVRLFERRRPADMPARRFLPDIGGGFLLSIVYFAAVTAIIALLGCYAIDSVSFNASVFFPKLAFFFLVACGEEVIFRGVFFRIIDEKWGTAAALAVSALLFGLFHIFNPGATLWSSVAIAIEAGLLLGAAYKFSGNLWLPIGIHWGWNLMEGPVLGFAVSGNGMAPGEAVCLSTVSGPDIISGGAFGLEASIFAAVIGLAIAAWFVHRTARR
;
A
#
# COMPACT_ATOMS: atom_id res chain seq x y z
N MET A 1 13.36 -36.50 11.85
CA MET A 1 12.37 -36.20 10.79
C MET A 1 11.52 -35.05 11.29
N ASN A 2 11.86 -33.82 10.88
CA ASN A 2 11.18 -32.60 11.35
C ASN A 2 9.92 -32.34 10.52
N ALA A 3 8.76 -32.53 11.14
CA ALA A 3 7.43 -32.35 10.54
C ALA A 3 6.91 -30.89 10.56
N ASP A 4 7.79 -29.90 10.70
CA ASP A 4 7.42 -28.48 10.85
C ASP A 4 7.92 -27.58 9.70
N ASN A 5 7.81 -28.05 8.45
CA ASN A 5 8.02 -27.17 7.29
C ASN A 5 6.64 -26.73 6.72
N PRO A 6 6.18 -25.47 6.98
CA PRO A 6 4.87 -25.00 6.55
C PRO A 6 4.77 -24.64 5.07
N SER A 7 5.78 -24.91 4.27
CA SER A 7 5.83 -24.60 2.83
C SER A 7 5.56 -25.82 1.95
N VAL A 8 4.61 -26.67 2.30
CA VAL A 8 4.16 -27.73 1.39
C VAL A 8 3.08 -27.16 0.45
N PRO A 9 3.39 -26.98 -0.86
CA PRO A 9 2.45 -26.45 -1.85
C PRO A 9 1.17 -27.29 -2.01
N GLY A 10 1.08 -28.47 -1.43
CA GLY A 10 -0.03 -29.40 -1.62
C GLY A 10 -1.33 -29.12 -0.86
N ALA A 11 -1.27 -28.45 0.31
CA ALA A 11 -2.46 -28.32 1.15
C ALA A 11 -3.46 -27.25 0.66
N ALA A 12 -2.97 -26.15 0.07
CA ALA A 12 -3.81 -25.07 -0.46
C ALA A 12 -4.41 -25.42 -1.84
N ALA A 13 -3.67 -26.15 -2.67
CA ALA A 13 -4.19 -26.65 -3.95
C ALA A 13 -5.39 -27.61 -3.79
N SER A 14 -5.53 -28.26 -2.64
CA SER A 14 -6.63 -29.17 -2.32
C SER A 14 -7.89 -28.48 -1.78
N ARG A 15 -7.86 -27.17 -1.47
CA ARG A 15 -9.05 -26.47 -0.97
C ARG A 15 -10.15 -26.46 -2.03
N PRO A 16 -11.39 -26.86 -1.70
CA PRO A 16 -12.50 -26.76 -2.64
C PRO A 16 -12.76 -25.30 -3.00
N TRP A 17 -13.11 -25.04 -4.26
CA TRP A 17 -13.26 -23.69 -4.84
C TRP A 17 -14.21 -22.80 -4.03
N TRP A 18 -15.29 -23.35 -3.48
CA TRP A 18 -16.27 -22.60 -2.68
C TRP A 18 -15.66 -22.06 -1.36
N LYS A 19 -14.73 -22.80 -0.72
CA LYS A 19 -13.99 -22.29 0.44
C LYS A 19 -13.05 -21.16 0.08
N VAL A 20 -12.43 -21.23 -1.09
CA VAL A 20 -11.58 -20.13 -1.60
C VAL A 20 -12.42 -18.87 -1.81
N VAL A 21 -13.59 -19.00 -2.46
CA VAL A 21 -14.52 -17.89 -2.66
C VAL A 21 -14.99 -17.30 -1.32
N LEU A 22 -15.36 -18.14 -0.36
CA LEU A 22 -15.76 -17.69 0.99
C LEU A 22 -14.64 -16.94 1.72
N LEU A 23 -13.40 -17.41 1.62
CA LEU A 23 -12.25 -16.71 2.22
C LEU A 23 -11.96 -15.38 1.54
N LEU A 24 -12.07 -15.31 0.20
CA LEU A 24 -11.88 -14.06 -0.54
C LEU A 24 -12.98 -13.06 -0.22
N LEU A 25 -14.24 -13.42 -0.38
CA LEU A 25 -15.37 -12.52 -0.15
C LEU A 25 -15.54 -12.18 1.33
N GLY A 26 -15.47 -13.18 2.20
CA GLY A 26 -15.60 -12.97 3.65
C GLY A 26 -14.43 -12.16 4.22
N GLY A 27 -13.21 -12.46 3.79
CA GLY A 27 -12.03 -11.67 4.17
C GLY A 27 -12.12 -10.23 3.66
N PHE A 28 -12.49 -10.05 2.39
CA PHE A 28 -12.69 -8.73 1.81
C PHE A 28 -13.74 -7.91 2.59
N LEU A 29 -14.93 -8.45 2.79
CA LEU A 29 -16.00 -7.75 3.51
C LEU A 29 -15.61 -7.44 4.96
N LEU A 30 -15.00 -8.40 5.66
CA LEU A 30 -14.52 -8.20 7.03
C LEU A 30 -13.54 -7.02 7.10
N PHE A 31 -12.51 -7.02 6.24
CA PHE A 31 -11.48 -6.00 6.31
C PHE A 31 -11.91 -4.66 5.73
N MET A 32 -12.79 -4.61 4.74
CA MET A 32 -13.39 -3.35 4.27
C MET A 32 -14.21 -2.69 5.38
N LEU A 33 -15.06 -3.45 6.08
CA LEU A 33 -15.85 -2.93 7.21
C LEU A 33 -14.95 -2.50 8.37
N LEU A 34 -14.00 -3.34 8.77
CA LEU A 34 -13.06 -3.02 9.84
C LEU A 34 -12.22 -1.78 9.52
N TYR A 35 -11.69 -1.70 8.30
CA TYR A 35 -10.90 -0.58 7.84
C TYR A 35 -11.72 0.72 7.84
N GLY A 36 -12.94 0.69 7.30
CA GLY A 36 -13.84 1.86 7.33
C GLY A 36 -14.21 2.30 8.74
N LEU A 37 -14.49 1.36 9.66
CA LEU A 37 -14.77 1.67 11.06
C LEU A 37 -13.55 2.29 11.76
N LEU A 38 -12.36 1.76 11.54
CA LEU A 38 -11.14 2.25 12.18
C LEU A 38 -10.69 3.59 11.60
N GLN A 39 -10.88 3.85 10.31
CA GLN A 39 -10.71 5.18 9.75
C GLN A 39 -11.68 6.18 10.37
N SER A 40 -12.96 5.81 10.49
CA SER A 40 -13.95 6.67 11.14
C SER A 40 -13.57 6.96 12.59
N ALA A 41 -13.11 5.95 13.34
CA ALA A 41 -12.64 6.12 14.71
C ALA A 41 -11.41 7.05 14.79
N PHE A 42 -10.49 6.97 13.82
CA PHE A 42 -9.37 7.90 13.71
C PHE A 42 -9.85 9.35 13.56
N PHE A 43 -10.81 9.62 12.68
CA PHE A 43 -11.35 10.96 12.47
C PHE A 43 -12.11 11.52 13.68
N LEU A 44 -12.65 10.68 14.57
CA LEU A 44 -13.25 11.14 15.82
C LEU A 44 -12.22 11.72 16.80
N THR A 45 -10.93 11.50 16.60
CA THR A 45 -9.84 12.09 17.41
C THR A 45 -9.28 13.38 16.82
N ASP A 46 -9.88 13.90 15.75
CA ASP A 46 -9.42 15.09 15.04
C ASP A 46 -9.31 16.32 15.97
N GLY A 47 -8.31 17.16 15.71
CA GLY A 47 -7.95 18.31 16.56
C GLY A 47 -7.17 17.99 17.85
N ARG A 48 -6.84 16.71 18.09
CA ARG A 48 -6.07 16.26 19.26
C ARG A 48 -4.82 15.51 18.78
N SER A 49 -3.79 16.23 18.36
CA SER A 49 -2.64 15.67 17.63
C SER A 49 -2.01 14.41 18.27
N VAL A 50 -1.84 14.37 19.59
CA VAL A 50 -1.30 13.19 20.28
C VAL A 50 -2.25 12.00 20.21
N LEU A 51 -3.55 12.21 20.36
CA LEU A 51 -4.55 11.15 20.26
C LEU A 51 -4.67 10.63 18.82
N ASN A 52 -4.57 11.50 17.81
CA ASN A 52 -4.55 11.08 16.40
C ASN A 52 -3.35 10.19 16.10
N VAL A 53 -2.14 10.55 16.59
CA VAL A 53 -0.96 9.71 16.40
C VAL A 53 -1.15 8.35 17.04
N ALA A 54 -1.59 8.29 18.28
CA ALA A 54 -1.86 7.03 18.97
C ALA A 54 -2.96 6.22 18.26
N ALA A 55 -4.08 6.86 17.88
CA ALA A 55 -5.20 6.24 17.19
C ALA A 55 -4.76 5.59 15.86
N GLY A 56 -3.99 6.30 15.02
CA GLY A 56 -3.54 5.78 13.73
C GLY A 56 -2.71 4.51 13.88
N PHE A 57 -1.72 4.51 14.79
CA PHE A 57 -0.89 3.33 15.02
C PHE A 57 -1.67 2.18 15.69
N ILE A 58 -2.54 2.47 16.66
CA ILE A 58 -3.37 1.46 17.33
C ILE A 58 -4.35 0.84 16.32
N CYS A 59 -5.01 1.65 15.49
CA CYS A 59 -5.95 1.16 14.48
C CYS A 59 -5.23 0.30 13.42
N GLY A 60 -4.07 0.72 12.92
CA GLY A 60 -3.25 -0.10 12.02
C GLY A 60 -2.84 -1.42 12.65
N ALA A 61 -2.37 -1.41 13.90
CA ALA A 61 -2.03 -2.61 14.63
C ALA A 61 -3.25 -3.52 14.90
N ALA A 62 -4.45 -2.94 15.11
CA ALA A 62 -5.68 -3.70 15.29
C ALA A 62 -6.06 -4.46 14.00
N ILE A 63 -5.92 -3.86 12.81
CA ILE A 63 -6.13 -4.56 11.53
C ILE A 63 -5.20 -5.78 11.43
N LEU A 64 -3.93 -5.63 11.73
CA LEU A 64 -2.94 -6.72 11.68
C LEU A 64 -3.24 -7.81 12.71
N ALA A 65 -3.70 -7.44 13.90
CA ALA A 65 -4.12 -8.39 14.93
C ALA A 65 -5.36 -9.20 14.51
N VAL A 66 -6.38 -8.53 13.94
CA VAL A 66 -7.58 -9.19 13.41
C VAL A 66 -7.23 -10.09 12.23
N TYR A 67 -6.32 -9.67 11.33
CA TYR A 67 -5.81 -10.52 10.26
C TYR A 67 -5.15 -11.78 10.81
N SER A 68 -4.26 -11.63 11.80
CA SER A 68 -3.62 -12.79 12.45
C SER A 68 -4.65 -13.73 13.08
N LEU A 69 -5.69 -13.18 13.71
CA LEU A 69 -6.76 -13.96 14.32
C LEU A 69 -7.59 -14.67 13.25
N MET A 70 -7.96 -13.99 12.17
CA MET A 70 -8.68 -14.59 11.04
C MET A 70 -7.92 -15.79 10.47
N VAL A 71 -6.63 -15.66 10.19
CA VAL A 71 -5.79 -16.76 9.66
C VAL A 71 -5.73 -17.92 10.64
N ARG A 72 -5.63 -17.66 11.95
CA ARG A 72 -5.60 -18.72 12.98
C ARG A 72 -6.94 -19.45 13.12
N LEU A 73 -8.05 -18.72 13.12
CA LEU A 73 -9.37 -19.29 13.38
C LEU A 73 -9.95 -19.99 12.13
N PHE A 74 -9.92 -19.32 10.98
CA PHE A 74 -10.60 -19.84 9.78
C PHE A 74 -9.68 -20.71 8.91
N GLU A 75 -8.37 -20.41 8.88
CA GLU A 75 -7.42 -21.21 8.11
C GLU A 75 -6.66 -22.22 8.96
N ARG A 76 -6.78 -22.15 10.30
CA ARG A 76 -6.15 -23.06 11.28
C ARG A 76 -4.64 -23.19 11.12
N ARG A 77 -3.96 -22.08 10.77
CA ARG A 77 -2.51 -22.00 10.61
C ARG A 77 -1.93 -20.74 11.28
N ARG A 78 -0.63 -20.68 11.45
CA ARG A 78 0.06 -19.46 11.89
C ARG A 78 0.16 -18.47 10.72
N PRO A 79 0.02 -17.15 10.92
CA PRO A 79 0.27 -16.14 9.89
C PRO A 79 1.78 -16.06 9.60
N ALA A 80 2.24 -16.87 8.65
CA ALA A 80 3.66 -16.96 8.28
C ALA A 80 4.15 -15.70 7.56
N ASP A 81 3.23 -14.91 7.04
CA ASP A 81 3.43 -13.64 6.35
C ASP A 81 3.57 -12.43 7.29
N MET A 82 3.68 -12.67 8.60
CA MET A 82 3.95 -11.62 9.62
C MET A 82 5.08 -12.03 10.59
N PRO A 83 6.28 -12.39 10.10
CA PRO A 83 7.37 -12.82 10.96
C PRO A 83 7.97 -11.63 11.75
N ALA A 84 7.92 -11.67 13.09
CA ALA A 84 8.35 -10.56 13.93
C ALA A 84 9.81 -10.12 13.68
N ARG A 85 10.71 -11.06 13.37
CA ARG A 85 12.13 -10.76 13.08
C ARG A 85 12.34 -9.90 11.83
N ARG A 86 11.36 -9.87 10.90
CA ARG A 86 11.40 -9.11 9.65
C ARG A 86 10.68 -7.77 9.74
N PHE A 87 10.01 -7.50 10.84
CA PHE A 87 9.21 -6.29 11.03
C PHE A 87 10.02 -5.02 10.74
N LEU A 88 11.03 -4.72 11.56
CA LEU A 88 11.82 -3.50 11.41
C LEU A 88 12.62 -3.43 10.09
N PRO A 89 13.36 -4.47 9.67
CA PRO A 89 14.15 -4.37 8.44
C PRO A 89 13.28 -4.23 7.19
N ASP A 90 12.13 -4.91 7.11
CA ASP A 90 11.30 -4.85 5.90
C ASP A 90 10.42 -3.59 5.85
N ILE A 91 9.84 -3.16 6.97
CA ILE A 91 9.15 -1.86 7.02
C ILE A 91 10.13 -0.71 6.72
N GLY A 92 11.28 -0.69 7.38
CA GLY A 92 12.28 0.37 7.18
C GLY A 92 12.85 0.35 5.75
N GLY A 93 13.14 -0.83 5.22
CA GLY A 93 13.61 -0.98 3.84
C GLY A 93 12.57 -0.55 2.80
N GLY A 94 11.31 -0.91 3.01
CA GLY A 94 10.20 -0.49 2.15
C GLY A 94 9.96 1.02 2.20
N PHE A 95 9.96 1.58 3.40
CA PHE A 95 9.79 3.03 3.61
C PHE A 95 10.92 3.83 2.93
N LEU A 96 12.16 3.39 3.09
CA LEU A 96 13.31 4.02 2.41
C LEU A 96 13.23 3.89 0.88
N LEU A 97 12.79 2.73 0.37
CA LEU A 97 12.57 2.55 -1.08
C LEU A 97 11.59 3.58 -1.62
N SER A 98 10.49 3.84 -0.90
CA SER A 98 9.50 4.85 -1.31
C SER A 98 10.05 6.27 -1.29
N ILE A 99 10.88 6.63 -0.29
CA ILE A 99 11.56 7.92 -0.27
C ILE A 99 12.40 8.11 -1.55
N VAL A 100 13.23 7.12 -1.88
CA VAL A 100 14.08 7.18 -3.08
C VAL A 100 13.25 7.21 -4.36
N TYR A 101 12.19 6.40 -4.42
CA TYR A 101 11.30 6.32 -5.57
C TYR A 101 10.60 7.67 -5.84
N PHE A 102 9.91 8.24 -4.83
CA PHE A 102 9.19 9.50 -4.98
C PHE A 102 10.13 10.69 -5.19
N ALA A 103 11.29 10.70 -4.54
CA ALA A 103 12.30 11.71 -4.80
C ALA A 103 12.79 11.67 -6.26
N ALA A 104 13.00 10.49 -6.82
CA ALA A 104 13.42 10.33 -8.21
C ALA A 104 12.35 10.79 -9.21
N VAL A 105 11.08 10.36 -9.01
CA VAL A 105 9.96 10.77 -9.88
C VAL A 105 9.75 12.28 -9.80
N THR A 106 9.73 12.85 -8.58
CA THR A 106 9.55 14.28 -8.37
C THR A 106 10.71 15.08 -9.01
N ALA A 107 11.95 14.62 -8.89
CA ALA A 107 13.09 15.26 -9.52
C ALA A 107 12.94 15.31 -11.06
N ILE A 108 12.46 14.20 -11.67
CA ILE A 108 12.24 14.17 -13.13
C ILE A 108 11.19 15.21 -13.53
N ILE A 109 10.02 15.24 -12.86
CA ILE A 109 8.97 16.20 -13.25
C ILE A 109 9.33 17.65 -12.91
N ALA A 110 10.14 17.89 -11.87
CA ALA A 110 10.69 19.21 -11.58
C ALA A 110 11.67 19.68 -12.66
N LEU A 111 12.54 18.81 -13.17
CA LEU A 111 13.42 19.12 -14.30
C LEU A 111 12.65 19.41 -15.58
N LEU A 112 11.45 18.85 -15.73
CA LEU A 112 10.53 19.14 -16.84
C LEU A 112 9.70 20.42 -16.63
N GLY A 113 9.87 21.11 -15.50
CA GLY A 113 9.13 22.33 -15.16
C GLY A 113 7.69 22.07 -14.70
N CYS A 114 7.35 20.82 -14.37
CA CYS A 114 5.99 20.45 -13.95
C CYS A 114 5.78 20.43 -12.42
N TYR A 115 6.83 20.66 -11.63
CA TYR A 115 6.79 20.75 -10.18
C TYR A 115 7.76 21.81 -9.68
N ALA A 116 7.29 22.68 -8.78
CA ALA A 116 8.13 23.66 -8.10
C ALA A 116 7.76 23.72 -6.61
N ILE A 117 8.75 23.91 -5.75
CA ILE A 117 8.54 24.15 -4.31
C ILE A 117 8.48 25.66 -4.11
N ASP A 118 7.34 26.16 -3.65
CA ASP A 118 7.10 27.58 -3.39
C ASP A 118 7.61 28.00 -2.00
N SER A 119 7.40 27.13 -1.02
CA SER A 119 7.92 27.30 0.35
C SER A 119 8.00 25.98 1.09
N VAL A 120 8.78 25.97 2.18
CA VAL A 120 8.92 24.80 3.07
C VAL A 120 8.55 25.22 4.47
N SER A 121 7.62 24.48 5.11
CA SER A 121 7.26 24.67 6.50
C SER A 121 6.96 23.33 7.16
N PHE A 122 7.42 23.15 8.38
CA PHE A 122 7.18 21.91 9.12
C PHE A 122 6.29 22.19 10.34
N ASN A 123 5.12 21.55 10.34
CA ASN A 123 4.20 21.57 11.48
C ASN A 123 4.07 20.16 12.07
N ALA A 124 4.72 19.91 13.19
CA ALA A 124 4.72 18.60 13.83
C ALA A 124 3.31 18.12 14.23
N SER A 125 2.41 19.03 14.63
CA SER A 125 1.05 18.71 15.04
C SER A 125 0.14 18.28 13.86
N VAL A 126 0.56 18.54 12.64
CA VAL A 126 -0.11 18.06 11.42
C VAL A 126 0.61 16.84 10.85
N PHE A 127 1.94 16.90 10.80
CA PHE A 127 2.76 15.85 10.18
C PHE A 127 2.62 14.50 10.87
N PHE A 128 2.75 14.43 12.21
CA PHE A 128 2.70 13.16 12.92
C PHE A 128 1.32 12.46 12.89
N PRO A 129 0.18 13.16 12.99
CA PRO A 129 -1.11 12.56 12.69
C PRO A 129 -1.23 11.98 11.27
N LYS A 130 -0.74 12.69 10.25
CA LYS A 130 -0.69 12.18 8.86
C LYS A 130 0.20 10.94 8.73
N LEU A 131 1.39 10.96 9.37
CA LEU A 131 2.26 9.79 9.45
C LEU A 131 1.52 8.58 10.00
N ALA A 132 0.81 8.73 11.12
CA ALA A 132 0.07 7.64 11.74
C ALA A 132 -1.17 7.22 10.92
N PHE A 133 -1.87 8.17 10.30
CA PHE A 133 -2.99 7.90 9.41
C PHE A 133 -2.56 7.04 8.21
N PHE A 134 -1.47 7.40 7.54
CA PHE A 134 -0.99 6.63 6.39
C PHE A 134 -0.42 5.26 6.78
N PHE A 135 0.02 5.07 8.02
CA PHE A 135 0.30 3.74 8.53
C PHE A 135 -0.98 2.89 8.63
N LEU A 136 -2.07 3.45 9.16
CA LEU A 136 -3.38 2.79 9.20
C LEU A 136 -3.85 2.43 7.78
N VAL A 137 -3.76 3.37 6.82
CA VAL A 137 -4.12 3.15 5.41
C VAL A 137 -3.33 1.99 4.83
N ALA A 138 -2.00 2.03 4.94
CA ALA A 138 -1.13 0.97 4.43
C ALA A 138 -1.44 -0.40 5.06
N CYS A 139 -1.67 -0.48 6.37
CA CYS A 139 -2.07 -1.73 7.01
C CYS A 139 -3.39 -2.26 6.48
N GLY A 140 -4.40 -1.38 6.32
CA GLY A 140 -5.73 -1.75 5.84
C GLY A 140 -5.70 -2.32 4.43
N GLU A 141 -5.12 -1.56 3.52
CA GLU A 141 -5.09 -1.93 2.11
C GLU A 141 -4.16 -3.12 1.83
N GLU A 142 -2.98 -3.19 2.46
CA GLU A 142 -2.10 -4.34 2.26
C GLU A 142 -2.68 -5.64 2.83
N VAL A 143 -3.41 -5.59 3.94
CA VAL A 143 -4.12 -6.77 4.44
C VAL A 143 -5.19 -7.21 3.44
N ILE A 144 -5.98 -6.30 2.87
CA ILE A 144 -7.01 -6.63 1.89
C ILE A 144 -6.38 -7.20 0.62
N PHE A 145 -5.46 -6.45 0.00
CA PHE A 145 -4.98 -6.80 -1.34
C PHE A 145 -3.88 -7.87 -1.31
N ARG A 146 -2.99 -7.89 -0.30
CA ARG A 146 -1.87 -8.86 -0.22
C ARG A 146 -2.17 -9.99 0.75
N GLY A 147 -2.69 -9.69 1.93
CA GLY A 147 -3.05 -10.69 2.93
C GLY A 147 -4.23 -11.57 2.52
N VAL A 148 -5.26 -11.00 1.88
CA VAL A 148 -6.44 -11.76 1.44
C VAL A 148 -6.33 -12.12 -0.04
N PHE A 149 -6.44 -11.14 -0.97
CA PHE A 149 -6.54 -11.46 -2.39
C PHE A 149 -5.28 -12.13 -2.92
N PHE A 150 -4.14 -11.45 -2.87
CA PHE A 150 -2.91 -11.98 -3.46
C PHE A 150 -2.57 -13.35 -2.90
N ARG A 151 -2.49 -13.48 -1.60
CA ARG A 151 -2.07 -14.71 -0.94
C ARG A 151 -2.97 -15.89 -1.29
N ILE A 152 -4.29 -15.74 -1.18
CA ILE A 152 -5.23 -16.83 -1.43
C ILE A 152 -5.22 -17.23 -2.91
N ILE A 153 -5.09 -16.25 -3.81
CA ILE A 153 -5.00 -16.49 -5.26
C ILE A 153 -3.67 -17.15 -5.62
N ASP A 154 -2.56 -16.68 -5.05
CA ASP A 154 -1.22 -17.26 -5.27
C ASP A 154 -1.16 -18.74 -4.82
N GLU A 155 -1.74 -19.04 -3.66
CA GLU A 155 -1.84 -20.40 -3.14
C GLU A 155 -2.66 -21.32 -4.07
N LYS A 156 -3.69 -20.81 -4.76
CA LYS A 156 -4.61 -21.61 -5.55
C LYS A 156 -4.28 -21.65 -7.04
N TRP A 157 -3.91 -20.52 -7.62
CA TRP A 157 -3.74 -20.35 -9.09
C TRP A 157 -2.35 -19.83 -9.48
N GLY A 158 -1.47 -19.61 -8.51
CA GLY A 158 -0.10 -19.21 -8.74
C GLY A 158 0.11 -17.70 -8.85
N THR A 159 1.38 -17.32 -8.84
CA THR A 159 1.84 -15.94 -8.69
C THR A 159 1.41 -15.02 -9.84
N ALA A 160 1.36 -15.51 -11.07
CA ALA A 160 0.95 -14.69 -12.21
C ALA A 160 -0.52 -14.25 -12.09
N ALA A 161 -1.41 -15.19 -11.70
CA ALA A 161 -2.81 -14.88 -11.46
C ALA A 161 -2.96 -13.91 -10.27
N ALA A 162 -2.21 -14.12 -9.17
CA ALA A 162 -2.24 -13.27 -7.99
C ALA A 162 -1.79 -11.84 -8.30
N LEU A 163 -0.70 -11.66 -9.05
CA LEU A 163 -0.23 -10.35 -9.49
C LEU A 163 -1.28 -9.66 -10.35
N ALA A 164 -1.81 -10.33 -11.37
CA ALA A 164 -2.77 -9.74 -12.29
C ALA A 164 -4.07 -9.34 -11.57
N VAL A 165 -4.69 -10.25 -10.82
CA VAL A 165 -5.98 -10.00 -10.18
C VAL A 165 -5.85 -8.97 -9.05
N SER A 166 -4.82 -9.09 -8.19
CA SER A 166 -4.61 -8.13 -7.09
C SER A 166 -4.32 -6.72 -7.62
N ALA A 167 -3.52 -6.58 -8.69
CA ALA A 167 -3.23 -5.29 -9.30
C ALA A 167 -4.47 -4.67 -9.97
N LEU A 168 -5.22 -5.44 -10.73
CA LEU A 168 -6.46 -4.97 -11.35
C LEU A 168 -7.49 -4.52 -10.33
N LEU A 169 -7.69 -5.29 -9.27
CA LEU A 169 -8.59 -4.91 -8.19
C LEU A 169 -8.10 -3.63 -7.50
N PHE A 170 -6.79 -3.51 -7.22
CA PHE A 170 -6.23 -2.30 -6.61
C PHE A 170 -6.53 -1.05 -7.45
N GLY A 171 -6.26 -1.08 -8.75
CA GLY A 171 -6.58 0.03 -9.65
C GLY A 171 -8.09 0.28 -9.77
N LEU A 172 -8.91 -0.77 -9.83
CA LEU A 172 -10.37 -0.66 -9.94
C LEU A 172 -10.98 0.04 -8.72
N PHE A 173 -10.50 -0.26 -7.51
CA PHE A 173 -10.99 0.41 -6.30
C PHE A 173 -10.66 1.90 -6.29
N HIS A 174 -9.55 2.31 -6.89
CA HIS A 174 -9.14 3.71 -6.96
C HIS A 174 -9.89 4.55 -8.01
N ILE A 175 -10.67 3.94 -8.90
CA ILE A 175 -11.48 4.69 -9.89
C ILE A 175 -12.61 5.52 -9.24
N PHE A 176 -12.99 5.18 -8.02
CA PHE A 176 -14.01 5.89 -7.24
C PHE A 176 -13.45 7.07 -6.45
N ASN A 177 -12.13 7.28 -6.47
CA ASN A 177 -11.50 8.39 -5.75
C ASN A 177 -11.71 9.73 -6.48
N PRO A 178 -11.66 10.86 -5.76
CA PRO A 178 -11.72 12.19 -6.36
C PRO A 178 -10.66 12.36 -7.46
N GLY A 179 -11.02 12.99 -8.57
CA GLY A 179 -10.09 13.25 -9.68
C GLY A 179 -9.58 12.01 -10.42
N ALA A 180 -10.10 10.81 -10.11
CA ALA A 180 -9.70 9.60 -10.80
C ALA A 180 -10.10 9.61 -12.27
N THR A 181 -9.23 9.05 -13.10
CA THR A 181 -9.44 8.82 -14.53
C THR A 181 -9.16 7.35 -14.85
N LEU A 182 -9.55 6.91 -16.02
CA LEU A 182 -9.16 5.56 -16.47
C LEU A 182 -7.63 5.39 -16.47
N TRP A 183 -6.90 6.45 -16.89
CA TRP A 183 -5.44 6.43 -16.87
C TRP A 183 -4.88 6.31 -15.44
N SER A 184 -5.34 7.15 -14.49
CA SER A 184 -4.85 7.07 -13.11
C SER A 184 -5.10 5.70 -12.49
N SER A 185 -6.27 5.08 -12.78
CA SER A 185 -6.59 3.73 -12.31
C SER A 185 -5.69 2.64 -12.92
N VAL A 186 -5.31 2.79 -14.18
CA VAL A 186 -4.34 1.90 -14.85
C VAL A 186 -2.93 2.15 -14.30
N ALA A 187 -2.53 3.41 -14.13
CA ALA A 187 -1.22 3.77 -13.59
C ALA A 187 -1.02 3.16 -12.19
N ILE A 188 -1.97 3.39 -11.27
CA ILE A 188 -1.87 2.85 -9.90
C ILE A 188 -1.96 1.32 -9.85
N ALA A 189 -2.68 0.68 -10.79
CA ALA A 189 -2.66 -0.78 -10.91
C ALA A 189 -1.25 -1.29 -11.28
N ILE A 190 -0.55 -0.59 -12.17
CA ILE A 190 0.80 -0.95 -12.62
C ILE A 190 1.82 -0.64 -11.52
N GLU A 191 1.88 0.61 -11.06
CA GLU A 191 2.94 1.04 -10.16
C GLU A 191 2.76 0.52 -8.73
N ALA A 192 1.58 0.66 -8.14
CA ALA A 192 1.30 0.20 -6.79
C ALA A 192 0.78 -1.24 -6.77
N GLY A 193 -0.18 -1.57 -7.62
CA GLY A 193 -0.79 -2.89 -7.66
C GLY A 193 0.24 -4.00 -7.93
N LEU A 194 1.03 -3.89 -9.01
CA LEU A 194 2.05 -4.88 -9.35
C LEU A 194 3.27 -4.78 -8.42
N LEU A 195 3.75 -3.57 -8.11
CA LEU A 195 4.96 -3.39 -7.29
C LEU A 195 4.77 -3.97 -5.89
N LEU A 196 3.70 -3.60 -5.20
CA LEU A 196 3.45 -4.07 -3.84
C LEU A 196 3.14 -5.57 -3.81
N GLY A 197 2.45 -6.12 -4.84
CA GLY A 197 2.27 -7.57 -5.01
C GLY A 197 3.60 -8.30 -5.22
N ALA A 198 4.47 -7.77 -6.07
CA ALA A 198 5.80 -8.31 -6.30
C ALA A 198 6.71 -8.22 -5.06
N ALA A 199 6.63 -7.11 -4.31
CA ALA A 199 7.33 -6.93 -3.05
C ALA A 199 6.87 -7.94 -1.97
N TYR A 200 5.55 -8.17 -1.87
CA TYR A 200 4.99 -9.21 -1.01
C TYR A 200 5.53 -10.60 -1.37
N LYS A 201 5.50 -10.95 -2.64
CA LYS A 201 6.01 -12.26 -3.10
C LYS A 201 7.51 -12.41 -2.87
N PHE A 202 8.29 -11.35 -3.11
CA PHE A 202 9.73 -11.32 -2.92
C PHE A 202 10.13 -11.48 -1.44
N SER A 203 9.47 -10.75 -0.53
CA SER A 203 9.77 -10.78 0.90
C SER A 203 9.14 -11.98 1.62
N GLY A 204 8.05 -12.53 1.07
CA GLY A 204 7.23 -13.56 1.70
C GLY A 204 6.48 -13.05 2.94
N ASN A 205 6.31 -11.73 3.08
CA ASN A 205 5.64 -11.14 4.22
C ASN A 205 4.98 -9.79 3.90
N LEU A 206 4.08 -9.33 4.80
CA LEU A 206 3.34 -8.07 4.67
C LEU A 206 4.18 -6.84 5.02
N TRP A 207 5.31 -6.99 5.74
CA TRP A 207 6.03 -5.84 6.26
C TRP A 207 6.66 -4.97 5.16
N LEU A 208 7.22 -5.60 4.13
CA LEU A 208 7.84 -4.87 3.03
C LEU A 208 6.82 -4.04 2.23
N PRO A 209 5.69 -4.61 1.74
CA PRO A 209 4.69 -3.80 1.04
C PRO A 209 4.02 -2.77 1.96
N ILE A 210 3.77 -3.05 3.25
CA ILE A 210 3.29 -2.04 4.20
C ILE A 210 4.30 -0.89 4.32
N GLY A 211 5.58 -1.18 4.43
CA GLY A 211 6.62 -0.14 4.50
C GLY A 211 6.70 0.71 3.24
N ILE A 212 6.62 0.07 2.04
CA ILE A 212 6.60 0.79 0.76
C ILE A 212 5.36 1.68 0.69
N HIS A 213 4.18 1.16 0.95
CA HIS A 213 2.91 1.87 0.85
C HIS A 213 2.84 3.03 1.86
N TRP A 214 3.26 2.80 3.09
CA TRP A 214 3.30 3.83 4.12
C TRP A 214 4.23 5.01 3.76
N GLY A 215 5.46 4.71 3.36
CA GLY A 215 6.42 5.71 2.90
C GLY A 215 5.96 6.43 1.64
N TRP A 216 5.28 5.71 0.74
CA TRP A 216 4.66 6.23 -0.46
C TRP A 216 3.70 7.37 -0.15
N ASN A 217 2.61 7.08 0.57
CA ASN A 217 1.59 8.06 0.88
C ASN A 217 2.14 9.24 1.69
N LEU A 218 3.10 8.98 2.60
CA LEU A 218 3.75 10.05 3.36
C LEU A 218 4.58 10.98 2.50
N MET A 219 5.36 10.42 1.56
CA MET A 219 6.20 11.23 0.67
C MET A 219 5.35 12.04 -0.30
N GLU A 220 4.34 11.43 -0.90
CA GLU A 220 3.52 12.06 -1.91
C GLU A 220 2.74 13.26 -1.36
N GLY A 221 1.93 13.08 -0.32
CA GLY A 221 1.10 14.13 0.24
C GLY A 221 1.83 14.97 1.30
N PRO A 222 2.02 14.46 2.52
CA PRO A 222 2.54 15.24 3.64
C PRO A 222 3.94 15.84 3.44
N VAL A 223 4.79 15.23 2.62
CA VAL A 223 6.14 15.78 2.35
C VAL A 223 6.13 16.66 1.11
N LEU A 224 5.69 16.15 -0.04
CA LEU A 224 5.86 16.81 -1.34
C LEU A 224 4.67 17.66 -1.78
N GLY A 225 3.51 17.54 -1.11
CA GLY A 225 2.34 18.40 -1.35
C GLY A 225 1.46 17.99 -2.54
N PHE A 226 1.64 16.79 -3.10
CA PHE A 226 0.73 16.25 -4.09
C PHE A 226 -0.59 15.77 -3.45
N ALA A 227 -1.61 15.56 -4.26
CA ALA A 227 -2.72 14.72 -3.85
C ALA A 227 -2.24 13.27 -3.65
N VAL A 228 -2.87 12.52 -2.76
CA VAL A 228 -2.63 11.09 -2.57
C VAL A 228 -3.88 10.35 -3.07
N SER A 229 -3.74 9.63 -4.17
CA SER A 229 -4.85 8.91 -4.81
C SER A 229 -6.10 9.80 -4.99
N GLY A 230 -5.92 11.04 -5.44
CA GLY A 230 -7.00 11.99 -5.64
C GLY A 230 -7.42 12.81 -4.41
N ASN A 231 -6.89 12.49 -3.23
CA ASN A 231 -7.17 13.24 -2.01
C ASN A 231 -6.12 14.35 -1.83
N GLY A 232 -6.50 15.60 -2.15
CA GLY A 232 -5.60 16.76 -2.06
C GLY A 232 -5.20 17.09 -0.63
N MET A 233 -4.06 17.77 -0.49
CA MET A 233 -3.62 18.34 0.78
C MET A 233 -4.21 19.74 0.94
N ALA A 234 -4.76 20.06 2.13
CA ALA A 234 -5.16 21.42 2.44
C ALA A 234 -3.93 22.31 2.68
N PRO A 235 -4.06 23.63 2.54
CA PRO A 235 -2.97 24.57 2.82
C PRO A 235 -2.39 24.35 4.23
N GLY A 236 -1.07 24.18 4.34
CA GLY A 236 -0.38 23.93 5.59
C GLY A 236 -0.37 22.46 6.06
N GLU A 237 -0.95 21.54 5.29
CA GLU A 237 -0.91 20.09 5.60
C GLU A 237 0.33 19.38 5.05
N ALA A 238 1.06 19.98 4.14
CA ALA A 238 2.31 19.45 3.60
C ALA A 238 3.53 20.25 4.08
N VAL A 239 4.67 19.58 4.12
CA VAL A 239 5.98 20.22 4.40
C VAL A 239 6.37 21.14 3.25
N CYS A 240 6.24 20.68 2.01
CA CYS A 240 6.45 21.49 0.82
C CYS A 240 5.10 22.05 0.36
N LEU A 241 4.96 23.39 0.41
CA LEU A 241 3.95 24.05 -0.41
C LEU A 241 4.49 24.06 -1.83
N SER A 242 3.78 23.43 -2.75
CA SER A 242 4.26 23.19 -4.10
C SER A 242 3.22 23.55 -5.14
N THR A 243 3.71 24.00 -6.30
CA THR A 243 2.91 24.18 -7.51
C THR A 243 3.16 23.02 -8.45
N VAL A 244 2.07 22.30 -8.79
CA VAL A 244 2.06 21.23 -9.79
C VAL A 244 1.41 21.79 -11.06
N SER A 245 2.05 21.62 -12.22
CA SER A 245 1.62 22.20 -13.50
C SER A 245 1.95 21.28 -14.67
N GLY A 246 1.52 21.68 -15.88
CA GLY A 246 1.79 20.92 -17.11
C GLY A 246 0.81 19.77 -17.36
N PRO A 247 1.08 18.91 -18.35
CA PRO A 247 0.18 17.82 -18.73
C PRO A 247 0.03 16.79 -17.62
N ASP A 248 -1.22 16.34 -17.35
CA ASP A 248 -1.53 15.37 -16.29
C ASP A 248 -0.75 14.05 -16.43
N ILE A 249 -0.49 13.60 -17.65
CA ILE A 249 0.30 12.38 -17.91
C ILE A 249 1.74 12.49 -17.37
N ILE A 250 2.28 13.70 -17.23
CA ILE A 250 3.62 13.99 -16.70
C ILE A 250 3.54 14.27 -15.20
N SER A 251 2.68 15.22 -14.81
CA SER A 251 2.61 15.72 -13.45
C SER A 251 1.80 14.86 -12.49
N GLY A 252 0.93 13.99 -13.03
CA GLY A 252 -0.06 13.23 -12.29
C GLY A 252 -1.40 13.94 -12.10
N GLY A 253 -1.45 15.26 -12.42
CA GLY A 253 -2.68 16.06 -12.37
C GLY A 253 -3.36 16.10 -11.00
N ALA A 254 -4.68 16.10 -11.00
CA ALA A 254 -5.48 16.15 -9.78
C ALA A 254 -5.47 14.86 -8.96
N PHE A 255 -5.06 13.74 -9.54
CA PHE A 255 -5.01 12.45 -8.84
C PHE A 255 -3.78 12.33 -7.94
N GLY A 256 -2.66 12.92 -8.35
CA GLY A 256 -1.39 12.86 -7.66
C GLY A 256 -0.27 12.28 -8.51
N LEU A 257 0.95 12.28 -7.96
CA LEU A 257 2.15 11.85 -8.66
C LEU A 257 2.07 10.40 -9.17
N GLU A 258 1.28 9.57 -8.52
CA GLU A 258 0.95 8.17 -8.90
C GLU A 258 0.33 8.07 -10.32
N ALA A 259 -0.34 9.10 -10.82
CA ALA A 259 -0.84 9.11 -12.19
C ALA A 259 0.20 9.59 -13.23
N SER A 260 1.43 9.87 -12.80
CA SER A 260 2.53 10.21 -13.72
C SER A 260 3.01 8.95 -14.46
N ILE A 261 3.27 9.12 -15.77
CA ILE A 261 3.89 8.06 -16.58
C ILE A 261 5.27 7.65 -16.03
N PHE A 262 6.01 8.58 -15.41
CA PHE A 262 7.31 8.29 -14.82
C PHE A 262 7.17 7.42 -13.57
N ALA A 263 6.13 7.65 -12.75
CA ALA A 263 5.81 6.79 -11.63
C ALA A 263 5.46 5.38 -12.13
N ALA A 264 4.56 5.26 -13.09
CA ALA A 264 4.20 3.97 -13.66
C ALA A 264 5.40 3.19 -14.23
N VAL A 265 6.30 3.84 -14.98
CA VAL A 265 7.47 3.20 -15.60
C VAL A 265 8.49 2.75 -14.55
N ILE A 266 8.82 3.63 -13.58
CA ILE A 266 9.80 3.28 -12.53
C ILE A 266 9.21 2.22 -11.60
N GLY A 267 7.92 2.34 -11.22
CA GLY A 267 7.21 1.34 -10.42
C GLY A 267 7.21 -0.04 -11.09
N LEU A 268 6.92 -0.09 -12.39
CA LEU A 268 6.98 -1.32 -13.17
C LEU A 268 8.40 -1.92 -13.21
N ALA A 269 9.43 -1.08 -13.37
CA ALA A 269 10.81 -1.54 -13.35
C ALA A 269 11.21 -2.16 -12.01
N ILE A 270 10.79 -1.55 -10.89
CA ILE A 270 11.02 -2.08 -9.54
C ILE A 270 10.24 -3.39 -9.35
N ALA A 271 8.97 -3.45 -9.79
CA ALA A 271 8.15 -4.67 -9.75
C ALA A 271 8.82 -5.82 -10.53
N ALA A 272 9.28 -5.55 -11.74
CA ALA A 272 10.00 -6.52 -12.57
C ALA A 272 11.28 -7.01 -11.89
N TRP A 273 12.01 -6.12 -11.22
CA TRP A 273 13.19 -6.51 -10.44
C TRP A 273 12.83 -7.45 -9.28
N PHE A 274 11.78 -7.18 -8.50
CA PHE A 274 11.32 -8.07 -7.45
C PHE A 274 10.91 -9.45 -7.99
N VAL A 275 10.14 -9.49 -9.09
CA VAL A 275 9.71 -10.73 -9.74
C VAL A 275 10.93 -11.55 -10.20
N HIS A 276 11.88 -10.90 -10.89
CA HIS A 276 13.10 -11.53 -11.36
C HIS A 276 13.95 -12.11 -10.21
N ARG A 277 14.10 -11.35 -9.12
CA ARG A 277 14.84 -11.81 -7.93
C ARG A 277 14.13 -12.95 -7.20
N THR A 278 12.80 -12.98 -7.24
CA THR A 278 11.99 -14.08 -6.67
C THR A 278 12.18 -15.37 -7.48
N ALA A 279 12.19 -15.29 -8.81
CA ALA A 279 12.35 -16.43 -9.69
C ALA A 279 13.75 -17.10 -9.62
N ARG A 280 14.74 -16.40 -9.05
CA ARG A 280 16.10 -16.91 -8.87
C ARG A 280 16.39 -17.52 -7.49
N ARG A 281 15.40 -17.50 -6.60
CA ARG A 281 15.46 -18.12 -5.26
C ARG A 281 14.80 -19.49 -5.23
#